data_710b80597af1f099a65bc647b6117abe
#
_entry.id   710b80597af1f099a65bc647b6117abe
#
_cell.length_a   1.000
_cell.length_b   1.000
_cell.length_c   1.000
_cell.angle_alpha   90.00
_cell.angle_beta   90.00
_cell.angle_gamma   90.00
#
_symmetry.space_group_name_H-M   'P 1'
#
loop_
_entity.id
_entity.type
_entity.pdbx_description
1 polymer ?
#
loop_
_entity_poly.entity_id
_entity_poly.type
_entity_poly.pdbx_seq_one_letter_code
_entity_poly.pdbx_strand_id
1 'polypeptide(L)'
;MSQPIFGFEWEDPAGGTKQQLTWTCLPQGFKKSPTIFGKALASDQDSFQPEKFRCWLLQYVDDLLLAAKNSKGCWEGTKAFLQLLLESDYRVWKNKAQICKEEVRYLGFVMRGGTRLLDHSRKKVILRIPQPRTR
;
A
#
# COMPACT_ATOMS: atom_id res chain seq x y z
N MET A 1 -19.32 -5.29 -15.89
CA MET A 1 -19.10 -6.68 -16.35
C MET A 1 -17.91 -6.72 -17.31
N SER A 2 -16.67 -6.77 -16.76
CA SER A 2 -15.44 -6.78 -17.58
C SER A 2 -14.66 -8.10 -17.43
N GLN A 3 -15.24 -9.09 -16.74
CA GLN A 3 -14.59 -10.39 -16.49
C GLN A 3 -14.14 -11.12 -17.77
N PRO A 4 -14.93 -11.15 -18.88
CA PRO A 4 -14.50 -11.84 -20.09
C PRO A 4 -13.25 -11.27 -20.75
N ILE A 5 -12.95 -9.97 -20.52
CA ILE A 5 -11.79 -9.29 -21.12
C ILE A 5 -10.46 -9.79 -20.51
N PHE A 6 -10.50 -10.37 -19.32
CA PHE A 6 -9.34 -10.88 -18.59
C PHE A 6 -9.30 -12.41 -18.53
N GLY A 7 -10.01 -13.07 -19.44
CA GLY A 7 -9.95 -14.52 -19.59
C GLY A 7 -8.56 -14.97 -20.05
N PHE A 8 -8.09 -16.08 -19.51
CA PHE A 8 -6.84 -16.73 -19.89
C PHE A 8 -7.04 -18.26 -19.95
N GLU A 9 -6.26 -18.90 -20.81
CA GLU A 9 -6.23 -20.36 -20.88
C GLU A 9 -5.25 -20.89 -19.84
N TRP A 10 -5.69 -21.87 -19.06
CA TRP A 10 -4.87 -22.61 -18.12
C TRP A 10 -4.91 -24.08 -18.47
N GLU A 11 -3.74 -24.73 -18.49
CA GLU A 11 -3.59 -26.15 -18.74
C GLU A 11 -3.14 -26.83 -17.44
N ASP A 12 -3.86 -27.88 -17.04
CA ASP A 12 -3.51 -28.68 -15.88
C ASP A 12 -2.18 -29.43 -16.13
N PRO A 13 -1.13 -29.13 -15.33
CA PRO A 13 0.17 -29.80 -15.50
C PRO A 13 0.13 -31.33 -15.32
N ALA A 14 -0.87 -31.84 -14.59
CA ALA A 14 -0.99 -33.27 -14.31
C ALA A 14 -1.86 -34.01 -15.31
N GLY A 15 -2.86 -33.36 -15.90
CA GLY A 15 -3.86 -34.01 -16.75
C GLY A 15 -3.94 -33.49 -18.20
N GLY A 16 -3.21 -32.43 -18.54
CA GLY A 16 -3.27 -31.80 -19.88
C GLY A 16 -4.62 -31.21 -20.25
N THR A 17 -5.55 -31.08 -19.30
CA THR A 17 -6.88 -30.51 -19.54
C THR A 17 -6.79 -29.00 -19.62
N LYS A 18 -7.25 -28.43 -20.72
CA LYS A 18 -7.30 -26.99 -20.93
C LYS A 18 -8.61 -26.42 -20.43
N GLN A 19 -8.53 -25.33 -19.66
CA GLN A 19 -9.69 -24.59 -19.15
C GLN A 19 -9.53 -23.09 -19.39
N GLN A 20 -10.63 -22.43 -19.70
CA GLN A 20 -10.66 -20.98 -19.77
C GLN A 20 -11.07 -20.41 -18.42
N LEU A 21 -10.18 -19.65 -17.79
CA LEU A 21 -10.38 -19.05 -16.48
C LEU A 21 -10.49 -17.52 -16.61
N THR A 22 -11.10 -16.90 -15.62
CA THR A 22 -11.14 -15.45 -15.48
C THR A 22 -10.92 -15.05 -14.03
N TRP A 23 -10.59 -13.79 -13.82
CA TRP A 23 -10.34 -13.25 -12.49
C TRP A 23 -11.65 -12.99 -11.75
N THR A 24 -11.76 -13.49 -10.54
CA THR A 24 -12.84 -13.16 -9.59
C THR A 24 -12.53 -11.92 -8.74
N CYS A 25 -11.27 -11.51 -8.73
CA CYS A 25 -10.79 -10.31 -8.06
C CYS A 25 -10.12 -9.36 -9.06
N LEU A 26 -9.71 -8.20 -8.58
CA LEU A 26 -9.06 -7.17 -9.39
C LEU A 26 -7.69 -7.66 -9.89
N PRO A 27 -7.47 -7.81 -11.21
CA PRO A 27 -6.24 -8.38 -11.73
C PRO A 27 -5.07 -7.42 -11.59
N GLN A 28 -3.90 -7.95 -11.23
CA GLN A 28 -2.64 -7.19 -11.25
C GLN A 28 -2.28 -6.82 -12.70
N GLY A 29 -1.72 -5.61 -12.88
CA GLY A 29 -1.36 -5.11 -14.20
C GLY A 29 -2.50 -4.44 -14.99
N PHE A 30 -3.75 -4.54 -14.55
CA PHE A 30 -4.82 -3.78 -15.18
C PHE A 30 -4.67 -2.28 -14.86
N LYS A 31 -4.71 -1.44 -15.89
CA LYS A 31 -4.46 0.01 -15.79
C LYS A 31 -5.23 0.73 -14.69
N LYS A 32 -6.50 0.34 -14.46
CA LYS A 32 -7.37 0.96 -13.45
C LYS A 32 -7.32 0.28 -12.09
N SER A 33 -6.64 -0.86 -11.94
CA SER A 33 -6.58 -1.59 -10.66
C SER A 33 -6.11 -0.74 -9.48
N PRO A 34 -5.04 0.05 -9.58
CA PRO A 34 -4.61 0.90 -8.45
C PRO A 34 -5.66 1.92 -8.05
N THR A 35 -6.35 2.52 -9.02
CA THR A 35 -7.41 3.52 -8.75
C THR A 35 -8.63 2.88 -8.09
N ILE A 36 -9.06 1.70 -8.58
CA ILE A 36 -10.22 1.00 -8.04
C ILE A 36 -9.90 0.50 -6.62
N PHE A 37 -8.74 -0.11 -6.43
CA PHE A 37 -8.28 -0.57 -5.13
C PHE A 37 -8.17 0.58 -4.13
N GLY A 38 -7.52 1.67 -4.51
CA GLY A 38 -7.33 2.83 -3.63
C GLY A 38 -8.66 3.48 -3.22
N LYS A 39 -9.66 3.51 -4.12
CA LYS A 39 -11.00 4.01 -3.79
C LYS A 39 -11.75 3.06 -2.84
N ALA A 40 -11.69 1.76 -3.06
CA ALA A 40 -12.30 0.77 -2.18
C ALA A 40 -11.69 0.86 -0.78
N LEU A 41 -10.37 0.86 -0.68
CA LEU A 41 -9.65 1.00 0.57
C LEU A 41 -9.99 2.32 1.29
N ALA A 42 -10.10 3.45 0.57
CA ALA A 42 -10.50 4.72 1.16
C ALA A 42 -11.92 4.68 1.72
N SER A 43 -12.87 4.09 0.98
CA SER A 43 -14.26 3.92 1.42
C SER A 43 -14.35 3.04 2.67
N ASP A 44 -13.60 1.95 2.73
CA ASP A 44 -13.59 1.07 3.91
C ASP A 44 -12.97 1.76 5.13
N GLN A 45 -12.09 2.75 4.92
CA GLN A 45 -11.49 3.56 5.97
C GLN A 45 -12.40 4.69 6.50
N ASP A 46 -13.51 5.01 5.84
CA ASP A 46 -14.43 6.07 6.27
C ASP A 46 -14.99 5.84 7.68
N SER A 47 -15.06 4.59 8.14
CA SER A 47 -15.45 4.23 9.50
C SER A 47 -14.35 4.45 10.55
N PHE A 48 -13.09 4.57 10.13
CA PHE A 48 -11.97 4.84 11.02
C PHE A 48 -11.93 6.30 11.41
N GLN A 49 -11.85 6.56 12.70
CA GLN A 49 -11.79 7.93 13.24
C GLN A 49 -10.43 8.15 13.92
N PRO A 50 -9.40 8.56 13.18
CA PRO A 50 -8.04 8.72 13.71
C PRO A 50 -7.96 9.78 14.81
N GLU A 51 -8.85 10.77 14.82
CA GLU A 51 -8.91 11.84 15.82
C GLU A 51 -9.15 11.29 17.23
N LYS A 52 -9.91 10.20 17.38
CA LYS A 52 -10.13 9.52 18.67
C LYS A 52 -8.82 9.07 19.32
N PHE A 53 -7.82 8.75 18.52
CA PHE A 53 -6.50 8.32 18.95
C PHE A 53 -5.46 9.43 18.86
N ARG A 54 -5.85 10.65 18.47
CA ARG A 54 -4.97 11.78 18.17
C ARG A 54 -3.92 11.41 17.13
N CYS A 55 -4.38 10.72 16.08
CA CYS A 55 -3.59 10.27 14.95
C CYS A 55 -4.01 10.98 13.68
N TRP A 56 -3.17 10.88 12.65
CA TRP A 56 -3.46 11.24 11.28
C TRP A 56 -3.21 10.01 10.41
N LEU A 57 -4.14 9.71 9.53
CA LEU A 57 -4.00 8.64 8.55
C LEU A 57 -3.79 9.26 7.17
N LEU A 58 -2.74 8.80 6.49
CA LEU A 58 -2.40 9.17 5.11
C LEU A 58 -2.42 7.92 4.25
N GLN A 59 -3.10 7.97 3.12
CA GLN A 59 -3.14 6.91 2.13
C GLN A 59 -2.54 7.38 0.81
N TYR A 60 -1.72 6.53 0.22
CA TYR A 60 -1.26 6.66 -1.16
C TYR A 60 -1.38 5.31 -1.84
N VAL A 61 -2.44 5.12 -2.62
CA VAL A 61 -2.83 3.85 -3.26
C VAL A 61 -2.95 2.74 -2.20
N ASP A 62 -1.95 1.88 -2.05
CA ASP A 62 -1.83 0.77 -1.10
C ASP A 62 -0.90 1.08 0.09
N ASP A 63 -0.13 2.14 0.01
CA ASP A 63 0.74 2.57 1.10
C ASP A 63 -0.03 3.40 2.14
N LEU A 64 0.01 2.98 3.39
CA LEU A 64 -0.68 3.59 4.51
C LEU A 64 0.32 4.10 5.55
N LEU A 65 0.15 5.34 5.99
CA LEU A 65 0.95 5.94 7.05
C LEU A 65 0.03 6.49 8.14
N LEU A 66 0.16 5.95 9.35
CA LEU A 66 -0.49 6.46 10.54
C LEU A 66 0.54 7.21 11.40
N ALA A 67 0.29 8.48 11.65
CA ALA A 67 1.15 9.34 12.44
C ALA A 67 0.44 9.78 13.72
N ALA A 68 1.17 9.87 14.84
CA ALA A 68 0.65 10.34 16.12
C ALA A 68 1.69 11.19 16.85
N LYS A 69 1.24 12.07 17.76
CA LYS A 69 2.12 12.89 18.58
C LYS A 69 2.82 12.11 19.69
N ASN A 70 2.26 10.97 20.12
CA ASN A 70 2.79 10.18 21.21
C ASN A 70 2.70 8.68 20.91
N SER A 71 3.52 7.90 21.58
CA SER A 71 3.60 6.45 21.39
C SER A 71 2.30 5.72 21.76
N LYS A 72 1.59 6.16 22.82
CA LYS A 72 0.34 5.54 23.25
C LYS A 72 -0.74 5.68 22.19
N GLY A 73 -0.97 6.90 21.69
CA GLY A 73 -1.95 7.15 20.62
C GLY A 73 -1.58 6.41 19.33
N CYS A 74 -0.28 6.38 18.97
CA CYS A 74 0.20 5.62 17.84
C CYS A 74 -0.16 4.13 17.97
N TRP A 75 0.11 3.53 19.12
CA TRP A 75 -0.18 2.11 19.37
C TRP A 75 -1.69 1.79 19.36
N GLU A 76 -2.48 2.60 20.06
CA GLU A 76 -3.94 2.42 20.11
C GLU A 76 -4.59 2.62 18.73
N GLY A 77 -4.20 3.68 18.01
CA GLY A 77 -4.66 3.93 16.65
C GLY A 77 -4.24 2.83 15.68
N THR A 78 -3.01 2.34 15.78
CA THR A 78 -2.53 1.23 14.93
C THR A 78 -3.31 -0.04 15.17
N LYS A 79 -3.60 -0.40 16.43
CA LYS A 79 -4.43 -1.59 16.74
C LYS A 79 -5.82 -1.47 16.16
N ALA A 80 -6.49 -0.33 16.38
CA ALA A 80 -7.83 -0.09 15.88
C ALA A 80 -7.86 -0.12 14.34
N PHE A 81 -6.85 0.45 13.70
CA PHE A 81 -6.75 0.46 12.25
C PHE A 81 -6.46 -0.93 11.66
N LEU A 82 -5.58 -1.71 12.27
CA LEU A 82 -5.32 -3.08 11.85
C LEU A 82 -6.55 -3.98 12.04
N GLN A 83 -7.35 -3.74 13.08
CA GLN A 83 -8.61 -4.44 13.31
C GLN A 83 -9.61 -4.14 12.19
N LEU A 84 -9.78 -2.88 11.81
CA LEU A 84 -10.63 -2.47 10.69
C LEU A 84 -10.18 -3.13 9.37
N LEU A 85 -8.88 -3.13 9.08
CA LEU A 85 -8.36 -3.79 7.88
C LEU A 85 -8.63 -5.29 7.88
N LEU A 86 -8.54 -5.94 9.04
CA LEU A 86 -8.86 -7.36 9.20
C LEU A 86 -10.35 -7.63 8.95
N GLU A 87 -11.25 -6.80 9.49
CA GLU A 87 -12.70 -6.90 9.30
C GLU A 87 -13.12 -6.65 7.85
N SER A 88 -12.34 -5.87 7.11
CA SER A 88 -12.52 -5.62 5.67
C SER A 88 -11.74 -6.59 4.77
N ASP A 89 -11.26 -7.72 5.30
CA ASP A 89 -10.52 -8.77 4.59
C ASP A 89 -9.18 -8.33 3.94
N TYR A 90 -8.61 -7.20 4.38
CA TYR A 90 -7.28 -6.80 3.93
C TYR A 90 -6.17 -7.56 4.66
N ARG A 91 -5.13 -7.93 3.92
CA ARG A 91 -3.95 -8.61 4.46
C ARG A 91 -2.76 -7.67 4.52
N VAL A 92 -2.24 -7.44 5.71
CA VAL A 92 -1.03 -6.66 5.95
C VAL A 92 0.17 -7.59 6.07
N TRP A 93 1.21 -7.34 5.29
CA TRP A 93 2.42 -8.15 5.35
C TRP A 93 3.31 -7.72 6.51
N LYS A 94 3.36 -8.55 7.56
CA LYS A 94 4.10 -8.30 8.80
C LYS A 94 5.54 -7.84 8.58
N ASN A 95 6.27 -8.46 7.65
CA ASN A 95 7.69 -8.16 7.43
C ASN A 95 7.95 -6.79 6.77
N LYS A 96 6.93 -6.20 6.13
CA LYS A 96 7.01 -4.84 5.54
C LYS A 96 6.43 -3.78 6.47
N ALA A 97 5.63 -4.16 7.44
CA ALA A 97 4.99 -3.24 8.36
C ALA A 97 6.00 -2.58 9.29
N GLN A 98 5.96 -1.27 9.39
CA GLN A 98 6.78 -0.45 10.28
C GLN A 98 5.89 0.07 11.40
N ILE A 99 5.73 -0.73 12.46
CA ILE A 99 4.76 -0.48 13.52
C ILE A 99 5.38 0.41 14.61
N CYS A 100 4.73 1.53 14.92
CA CYS A 100 5.05 2.46 16.02
C CYS A 100 6.53 2.83 16.10
N LYS A 101 7.16 3.13 14.98
CA LYS A 101 8.55 3.57 14.89
C LYS A 101 8.62 5.09 14.85
N GLU A 102 9.65 5.67 15.50
CA GLU A 102 9.94 7.10 15.42
C GLU A 102 10.43 7.54 14.05
N GLU A 103 11.03 6.63 13.31
CA GLU A 103 11.50 6.83 11.95
C GLU A 103 10.90 5.74 11.04
N VAL A 104 10.26 6.16 9.95
CA VAL A 104 9.65 5.26 8.99
C VAL A 104 10.03 5.64 7.55
N ARG A 105 10.07 4.63 6.69
CA ARG A 105 10.21 4.83 5.25
C ARG A 105 8.83 4.87 4.62
N TYR A 106 8.53 5.96 3.93
CA TYR A 106 7.25 6.16 3.24
C TYR A 106 7.48 6.85 1.90
N LEU A 107 6.99 6.27 0.82
CA LEU A 107 7.10 6.80 -0.57
C LEU A 107 8.54 7.19 -0.96
N GLY A 108 9.55 6.46 -0.46
CA GLY A 108 10.96 6.71 -0.74
C GLY A 108 11.57 7.88 0.02
N PHE A 109 10.90 8.31 1.07
CA PHE A 109 11.42 9.27 2.04
C PHE A 109 11.58 8.60 3.41
N VAL A 110 12.50 9.11 4.19
CA VAL A 110 12.62 8.83 5.62
C VAL A 110 11.90 9.95 6.36
N MET A 111 10.87 9.57 7.12
CA MET A 111 10.03 10.48 7.91
C MET A 111 10.39 10.33 9.37
N ARG A 112 10.75 11.44 10.04
CA ARG A 112 11.08 11.47 11.46
C ARG A 112 10.80 12.85 12.05
N GLY A 113 10.08 12.90 13.18
CA GLY A 113 9.86 14.12 13.94
C GLY A 113 9.36 15.32 13.14
N GLY A 114 8.44 15.10 12.18
CA GLY A 114 7.92 16.14 11.30
C GLY A 114 8.86 16.52 10.13
N THR A 115 10.03 15.90 10.04
CA THR A 115 10.98 16.11 8.94
C THR A 115 10.85 15.03 7.87
N ARG A 116 11.17 15.39 6.62
CA ARG A 116 11.17 14.49 5.48
C ARG A 116 12.53 14.55 4.77
N LEU A 117 13.24 13.45 4.79
CA LEU A 117 14.54 13.31 4.13
C LEU A 117 14.44 12.30 2.99
N LEU A 118 15.13 12.56 1.90
CA LEU A 118 15.21 11.60 0.80
C LEU A 118 15.98 10.36 1.27
N ASP A 119 15.46 9.16 0.97
CA ASP A 119 16.14 7.90 1.30
C ASP A 119 17.54 7.86 0.66
N HIS A 120 18.49 7.31 1.40
CA HIS A 120 19.90 7.23 0.99
C HIS A 120 20.08 6.49 -0.34
N SER A 121 19.27 5.47 -0.61
CA SER A 121 19.28 4.74 -1.88
C SER A 121 18.91 5.65 -3.06
N ARG A 122 17.88 6.46 -2.91
CA ARG A 122 17.46 7.45 -3.92
C ARG A 122 18.50 8.54 -4.12
N LYS A 123 19.12 9.03 -3.04
CA LYS A 123 20.23 9.99 -3.15
C LYS A 123 21.36 9.44 -4.00
N LYS A 124 21.78 8.19 -3.77
CA LYS A 124 22.82 7.51 -4.56
C LYS A 124 22.46 7.41 -6.05
N VAL A 125 21.21 7.06 -6.36
CA VAL A 125 20.74 6.96 -7.75
C VAL A 125 20.80 8.34 -8.44
N ILE A 126 20.29 9.38 -7.78
CA ILE A 126 20.30 10.75 -8.32
C ILE A 126 21.72 11.24 -8.59
N LEU A 127 22.65 11.00 -7.65
CA LEU A 127 24.05 11.42 -7.79
C LEU A 127 24.82 10.66 -8.90
N ARG A 128 24.29 9.51 -9.37
CA ARG A 128 24.87 8.75 -10.48
C ARG A 128 24.34 9.16 -11.85
N ILE A 129 23.35 10.05 -11.92
CA ILE A 129 22.85 10.54 -13.19
C ILE A 129 23.95 11.37 -13.85
N PRO A 130 24.45 10.99 -15.05
CA PRO A 130 25.48 11.75 -15.75
C PRO A 130 24.91 13.11 -16.15
N GLN A 131 25.82 14.09 -16.25
CA GLN A 131 25.43 15.39 -16.80
C GLN A 131 24.97 15.24 -18.27
N PRO A 132 23.90 15.95 -18.68
CA PRO A 132 23.43 15.92 -20.05
C PRO A 132 24.54 16.39 -20.99
N ARG A 133 24.80 15.63 -22.06
CA ARG A 133 25.84 15.90 -23.04
C ARG A 133 25.37 16.78 -24.19
N THR A 134 24.07 16.99 -24.30
CA THR A 134 23.44 17.83 -25.35
C THR A 134 22.43 18.76 -24.71
N ARG A 135 22.26 19.95 -25.33
CA ARG A 135 21.17 20.89 -25.01
C ARG A 135 19.91 20.47 -25.71
#